data_90c69f74bbe8875a5c835667d36d702d
#
_entry.id   90c69f74bbe8875a5c835667d36d702d
#
_cell.length_a   1.000
_cell.length_b   1.000
_cell.length_c   1.000
_cell.angle_alpha   90.00
_cell.angle_beta   90.00
_cell.angle_gamma   90.00
#
_symmetry.space_group_name_H-M   'P 1'
#
loop_
_entity.id
_entity.type
_entity.pdbx_description
1 polymer ?
#
loop_
_entity_poly.entity_id
_entity_poly.type
_entity_poly.pdbx_seq_one_letter_code
_entity_poly.pdbx_strand_id
1 'polypeptide(L)'
;MSASTKDQKIKQYNVTISELIKLILCLNEEHQEALLKKGRELLSKEKRAPRKSCEIPVKYTTFDRVYSDQIMNISQSGVFIETRRPIFVGEEILMDFKIEGVNKTLKINGKVVHASNRGVGIEFKNVDPALSQIMPAILDLIG
;
A
#
# COMPACT_ATOMS: atom_id res chain seq x y z
N MET A 1 28.80 12.18 -17.34
CA MET A 1 28.32 11.19 -18.33
C MET A 1 27.06 10.45 -17.91
N SER A 2 26.56 10.69 -16.73
CA SER A 2 25.26 10.20 -16.29
C SER A 2 24.09 10.80 -17.13
N ALA A 3 24.29 11.96 -17.75
CA ALA A 3 23.25 12.63 -18.57
C ALA A 3 22.91 11.84 -19.82
N SER A 4 23.89 11.20 -20.50
CA SER A 4 23.64 10.46 -21.73
C SER A 4 22.82 9.19 -21.49
N THR A 5 23.01 8.50 -20.36
CA THR A 5 22.24 7.33 -19.99
C THR A 5 20.79 7.69 -19.66
N LYS A 6 20.60 8.83 -19.01
CA LYS A 6 19.28 9.34 -18.66
C LYS A 6 18.50 9.75 -19.91
N ASP A 7 19.16 10.39 -20.87
CA ASP A 7 18.55 10.76 -22.16
C ASP A 7 18.16 9.54 -22.99
N GLN A 8 18.99 8.48 -22.97
CA GLN A 8 18.66 7.23 -23.64
C GLN A 8 17.44 6.54 -23.06
N LYS A 9 17.30 6.54 -21.74
CA LYS A 9 16.11 5.98 -21.06
C LYS A 9 14.85 6.77 -21.42
N ILE A 10 14.93 8.09 -21.43
CA ILE A 10 13.80 8.95 -21.81
C ILE A 10 13.39 8.70 -23.24
N LYS A 11 14.33 8.57 -24.18
CA LYS A 11 14.05 8.26 -25.58
C LYS A 11 13.37 6.89 -25.72
N GLN A 12 13.82 5.89 -24.97
CA GLN A 12 13.25 4.56 -25.00
C GLN A 12 11.81 4.56 -24.48
N TYR A 13 11.53 5.29 -23.40
CA TYR A 13 10.17 5.45 -22.88
C TYR A 13 9.26 6.11 -23.91
N ASN A 14 9.73 7.16 -24.58
CA ASN A 14 8.94 7.86 -25.61
C ASN A 14 8.60 6.96 -26.78
N VAL A 15 9.52 6.10 -27.20
CA VAL A 15 9.29 5.12 -28.28
C VAL A 15 8.23 4.11 -27.85
N THR A 16 8.33 3.57 -26.64
CA THR A 16 7.37 2.60 -26.09
C THR A 16 5.98 3.21 -25.99
N ILE A 17 5.86 4.42 -25.48
CA ILE A 17 4.59 5.13 -25.36
C ILE A 17 3.98 5.37 -26.75
N SER A 18 4.78 5.80 -27.71
CA SER A 18 4.34 6.02 -29.09
C SER A 18 3.80 4.74 -29.72
N GLU A 19 4.48 3.62 -29.53
CA GLU A 19 4.03 2.32 -30.03
C GLU A 19 2.72 1.88 -29.37
N LEU A 20 2.58 2.09 -28.06
CA LEU A 20 1.33 1.80 -27.34
C LEU A 20 0.17 2.62 -27.88
N ILE A 21 0.37 3.91 -28.15
CA ILE A 21 -0.67 4.78 -28.71
C ILE A 21 -1.08 4.29 -30.10
N LYS A 22 -0.12 3.96 -30.96
CA LYS A 22 -0.41 3.42 -32.29
C LYS A 22 -1.22 2.12 -32.19
N LEU A 23 -0.84 1.24 -31.29
CA LEU A 23 -1.53 -0.02 -31.06
C LEU A 23 -2.99 0.22 -30.66
N ILE A 24 -3.20 1.12 -29.71
CA ILE A 24 -4.54 1.47 -29.21
C ILE A 24 -5.41 1.99 -30.35
N LEU A 25 -4.88 2.86 -31.19
CA LEU A 25 -5.61 3.45 -32.32
C LEU A 25 -5.97 2.41 -33.38
N CYS A 26 -5.19 1.33 -33.50
CA CYS A 26 -5.45 0.27 -34.48
C CYS A 26 -6.40 -0.81 -33.96
N LEU A 27 -6.66 -0.88 -32.67
CA LEU A 27 -7.56 -1.86 -32.07
C LEU A 27 -9.01 -1.44 -32.22
N ASN A 28 -9.92 -2.42 -32.35
CA ASN A 28 -11.33 -2.16 -32.26
C ASN A 28 -11.75 -1.85 -30.83
N GLU A 29 -12.95 -1.36 -30.65
CA GLU A 29 -13.46 -0.93 -29.35
C GLU A 29 -13.41 -2.03 -28.29
N GLU A 30 -13.79 -3.24 -28.66
CA GLU A 30 -13.77 -4.41 -27.76
C GLU A 30 -12.34 -4.70 -27.25
N HIS A 31 -11.37 -4.66 -28.15
CA HIS A 31 -9.97 -4.88 -27.78
C HIS A 31 -9.38 -3.72 -26.98
N GLN A 32 -9.82 -2.50 -27.27
CA GLN A 32 -9.41 -1.33 -26.48
C GLN A 32 -9.90 -1.46 -25.02
N GLU A 33 -11.12 -1.90 -24.81
CA GLU A 33 -11.65 -2.14 -23.47
C GLU A 33 -10.89 -3.25 -22.73
N ALA A 34 -10.55 -4.34 -23.43
CA ALA A 34 -9.76 -5.43 -22.87
C ALA A 34 -8.36 -4.94 -22.45
N LEU A 35 -7.73 -4.11 -23.28
CA LEU A 35 -6.42 -3.53 -22.96
C LEU A 35 -6.49 -2.60 -21.77
N LEU A 36 -7.52 -1.79 -21.69
CA LEU A 36 -7.75 -0.88 -20.55
C LEU A 36 -7.91 -1.66 -19.24
N LYS A 37 -8.70 -2.73 -19.27
CA LYS A 37 -8.88 -3.62 -18.12
C LYS A 37 -7.54 -4.23 -17.68
N LYS A 38 -6.76 -4.73 -18.63
CA LYS A 38 -5.44 -5.32 -18.34
C LYS A 38 -4.48 -4.29 -17.78
N GLY A 39 -4.47 -3.09 -18.31
CA GLY A 39 -3.64 -1.99 -17.83
C GLY A 39 -3.97 -1.63 -16.37
N ARG A 40 -5.24 -1.58 -16.03
CA ARG A 40 -5.69 -1.32 -14.65
C ARG A 40 -5.25 -2.43 -13.69
N GLU A 41 -5.32 -3.68 -14.12
CA GLU A 41 -4.85 -4.82 -13.33
C GLU A 41 -3.34 -4.74 -13.06
N LEU A 42 -2.55 -4.42 -14.09
CA LEU A 42 -1.10 -4.27 -13.95
C LEU A 42 -0.73 -3.12 -13.00
N LEU A 43 -1.41 -1.99 -13.13
CA LEU A 43 -1.18 -0.85 -12.24
C LEU A 43 -1.53 -1.18 -10.79
N SER A 44 -2.61 -1.91 -10.58
CA SER A 44 -3.01 -2.38 -9.24
C SER A 44 -1.95 -3.28 -8.62
N LYS A 45 -1.35 -4.19 -9.40
CA LYS A 45 -0.28 -5.08 -8.94
C LYS A 45 0.99 -4.30 -8.57
N GLU A 46 1.37 -3.29 -9.36
CA GLU A 46 2.54 -2.46 -9.07
C GLU A 46 2.38 -1.67 -7.78
N LYS A 47 1.17 -1.17 -7.51
CA LYS A 47 0.88 -0.42 -6.29
C LYS A 47 0.75 -1.30 -5.06
N ARG A 48 0.61 -2.60 -5.25
CA ARG A 48 0.38 -3.54 -4.16
C ARG A 48 1.72 -3.92 -3.53
N ALA A 49 2.04 -3.27 -2.41
CA ALA A 49 3.23 -3.61 -1.64
C ALA A 49 3.14 -5.04 -1.09
N PRO A 50 4.25 -5.80 -1.06
CA PRO A 50 4.25 -7.13 -0.44
C PRO A 50 3.80 -7.06 1.00
N ARG A 51 2.98 -8.02 1.43
CA ARG A 51 2.49 -8.13 2.79
C ARG A 51 3.22 -9.23 3.53
N LYS A 52 3.58 -8.95 4.78
CA LYS A 52 4.21 -9.93 5.66
C LYS A 52 3.24 -10.34 6.76
N SER A 53 3.11 -11.64 6.97
CA SER A 53 2.34 -12.19 8.09
C SER A 53 3.05 -11.91 9.40
N CYS A 54 2.28 -11.53 10.42
CA CYS A 54 2.83 -11.21 11.73
C CYS A 54 1.74 -11.31 12.79
N GLU A 55 2.12 -11.14 14.04
CA GLU A 55 1.20 -10.99 15.17
C GLU A 55 1.75 -9.87 16.04
N ILE A 56 1.31 -8.64 15.77
CA ILE A 56 1.81 -7.48 16.48
C ILE A 56 0.67 -6.84 17.27
N PRO A 57 0.78 -6.75 18.60
CA PRO A 57 -0.21 -6.05 19.40
C PRO A 57 -0.29 -4.58 18.99
N VAL A 58 -1.51 -4.10 18.82
CA VAL A 58 -1.77 -2.71 18.41
C VAL A 58 -2.83 -2.10 19.32
N LYS A 59 -2.57 -0.87 19.75
CA LYS A 59 -3.59 0.00 20.32
C LYS A 59 -4.01 0.97 19.24
N TYR A 60 -5.30 1.11 19.03
CA TYR A 60 -5.79 2.03 18.02
C TYR A 60 -6.99 2.80 18.50
N THR A 61 -7.06 4.04 18.10
CA THR A 61 -8.13 4.96 18.47
C THR A 61 -8.97 5.25 17.24
N THR A 62 -10.29 5.04 17.37
CA THR A 62 -11.26 5.44 16.38
C THR A 62 -12.33 6.26 17.09
N PHE A 63 -12.63 7.46 16.59
CA PHE A 63 -13.44 8.48 17.28
C PHE A 63 -12.85 8.78 18.66
N ASP A 64 -13.57 8.46 19.72
CA ASP A 64 -13.17 8.68 21.10
C ASP A 64 -12.84 7.39 21.87
N ARG A 65 -12.80 6.25 21.16
CA ARG A 65 -12.59 4.94 21.76
C ARG A 65 -11.21 4.39 21.43
N VAL A 66 -10.60 3.74 22.43
CA VAL A 66 -9.33 3.05 22.28
C VAL A 66 -9.57 1.54 22.35
N TYR A 67 -9.05 0.82 21.38
CA TYR A 67 -9.13 -0.62 21.32
C TYR A 67 -7.74 -1.25 21.30
N SER A 68 -7.66 -2.50 21.71
CA SER A 68 -6.44 -3.30 21.64
C SER A 68 -6.75 -4.60 20.91
N ASP A 69 -6.06 -4.81 19.81
CA ASP A 69 -6.19 -6.01 18.98
C ASP A 69 -4.82 -6.38 18.42
N GLN A 70 -4.76 -7.17 17.38
CA GLN A 70 -3.49 -7.59 16.78
C GLN A 70 -3.45 -7.30 15.29
N ILE A 71 -2.30 -6.81 14.83
CA ILE A 71 -1.98 -6.72 13.42
C ILE A 71 -1.58 -8.10 12.94
N MET A 72 -2.25 -8.62 11.94
CA MET A 72 -2.02 -9.96 11.39
C MET A 72 -1.16 -9.95 10.14
N ASN A 73 -1.12 -8.84 9.43
CA ASN A 73 -0.16 -8.61 8.35
C ASN A 73 0.12 -7.13 8.19
N ILE A 74 1.30 -6.84 7.65
CA ILE A 74 1.78 -5.49 7.46
C ILE A 74 2.50 -5.36 6.13
N SER A 75 2.37 -4.19 5.50
CA SER A 75 3.10 -3.81 4.29
C SER A 75 3.55 -2.35 4.40
N GLN A 76 4.22 -1.85 3.39
CA GLN A 76 4.60 -0.44 3.33
C GLN A 76 3.38 0.48 3.28
N SER A 77 2.25 0.01 2.77
CA SER A 77 1.06 0.83 2.56
C SER A 77 -0.01 0.67 3.61
N GLY A 78 0.04 -0.36 4.46
CA GLY A 78 -1.00 -0.56 5.45
C GLY A 78 -0.87 -1.84 6.25
N VAL A 79 -1.91 -2.10 7.04
CA VAL A 79 -1.99 -3.26 7.93
C VAL A 79 -3.37 -3.89 7.86
N PHE A 80 -3.45 -5.16 8.25
CA PHE A 80 -4.71 -5.82 8.56
C PHE A 80 -4.76 -6.09 10.05
N ILE A 81 -5.79 -5.57 10.72
CA ILE A 81 -6.03 -5.76 12.15
C ILE A 81 -7.15 -6.77 12.32
N GLU A 82 -6.87 -7.86 13.04
CA GLU A 82 -7.91 -8.81 13.42
C GLU A 82 -8.74 -8.21 14.54
N THR A 83 -10.02 -8.01 14.29
CA THR A 83 -10.94 -7.41 15.26
C THR A 83 -12.37 -7.86 14.99
N ARG A 84 -13.17 -7.94 16.04
CA ARG A 84 -14.61 -8.18 15.96
C ARG A 84 -15.41 -6.91 16.26
N ARG A 85 -14.73 -5.79 16.39
CA ARG A 85 -15.38 -4.52 16.72
C ARG A 85 -16.08 -3.93 15.49
N PRO A 86 -17.15 -3.16 15.69
CA PRO A 86 -17.89 -2.56 14.58
C PRO A 86 -17.15 -1.35 14.02
N ILE A 87 -16.18 -1.58 13.16
CA ILE A 87 -15.40 -0.55 12.50
C ILE A 87 -15.77 -0.55 11.04
N PHE A 88 -16.05 0.65 10.50
CA PHE A 88 -16.58 0.80 9.15
C PHE A 88 -15.54 1.38 8.19
N VAL A 89 -15.68 1.00 6.91
CA VAL A 89 -14.87 1.59 5.84
C VAL A 89 -15.04 3.10 5.85
N GLY A 90 -13.93 3.81 5.72
CA GLY A 90 -13.88 5.28 5.76
C GLY A 90 -13.52 5.87 7.10
N GLU A 91 -13.56 5.08 8.19
CA GLU A 91 -13.15 5.59 9.49
C GLU A 91 -11.65 5.86 9.54
N GLU A 92 -11.28 6.96 10.19
CA GLU A 92 -9.89 7.30 10.44
C GLU A 92 -9.44 6.69 11.76
N ILE A 93 -8.24 6.13 11.76
CA ILE A 93 -7.69 5.40 12.89
C ILE A 93 -6.28 5.89 13.20
N LEU A 94 -6.00 6.13 14.47
CA LEU A 94 -4.64 6.35 14.95
C LEU A 94 -4.14 5.07 15.59
N MET A 95 -3.02 4.53 15.10
CA MET A 95 -2.46 3.27 15.56
C MET A 95 -1.16 3.48 16.30
N ASP A 96 -1.01 2.76 17.43
CA ASP A 96 0.24 2.67 18.18
C ASP A 96 0.66 1.22 18.24
N PHE A 97 1.83 0.89 17.71
CA PHE A 97 2.36 -0.46 17.79
C PHE A 97 3.88 -0.45 17.81
N LYS A 98 4.43 -1.56 18.29
CA LYS A 98 5.88 -1.72 18.42
C LYS A 98 6.30 -2.98 17.70
N ILE A 99 7.30 -2.87 16.85
CA ILE A 99 7.87 -4.00 16.13
C ILE A 99 9.09 -4.49 16.90
N GLU A 100 9.19 -5.80 17.08
CA GLU A 100 10.32 -6.42 17.75
C GLU A 100 11.62 -6.06 17.03
N GLY A 101 12.63 -5.63 17.78
CA GLY A 101 13.89 -5.14 17.22
C GLY A 101 13.92 -3.63 16.97
N VAL A 102 12.78 -2.96 17.11
CA VAL A 102 12.70 -1.50 17.01
C VAL A 102 12.39 -0.93 18.39
N ASN A 103 13.28 -0.09 18.90
CA ASN A 103 13.15 0.47 20.27
C ASN A 103 12.18 1.65 20.35
N LYS A 104 11.27 1.76 19.42
CA LYS A 104 10.37 2.91 19.34
C LYS A 104 8.97 2.47 18.99
N THR A 105 7.98 3.04 19.68
CA THR A 105 6.59 2.84 19.32
C THR A 105 6.28 3.63 18.05
N LEU A 106 5.68 2.95 17.08
CA LEU A 106 5.26 3.59 15.83
C LEU A 106 3.85 4.12 16.00
N LYS A 107 3.67 5.40 15.70
CA LYS A 107 2.36 6.05 15.67
C LYS A 107 2.02 6.41 14.24
N ILE A 108 1.00 5.78 13.69
CA ILE A 108 0.65 5.95 12.29
C ILE A 108 -0.86 6.18 12.18
N ASN A 109 -1.21 7.21 11.41
CA ASN A 109 -2.59 7.44 11.02
C ASN A 109 -2.95 6.53 9.85
N GLY A 110 -4.18 6.06 9.83
CA GLY A 110 -4.69 5.26 8.75
C GLY A 110 -6.17 5.48 8.52
N LYS A 111 -6.63 4.92 7.41
CA LYS A 111 -8.04 4.95 7.04
C LYS A 111 -8.48 3.53 6.72
N VAL A 112 -9.64 3.13 7.23
CA VAL A 112 -10.21 1.81 6.96
C VAL A 112 -10.66 1.76 5.50
N VAL A 113 -10.06 0.86 4.73
CA VAL A 113 -10.37 0.67 3.30
C VAL A 113 -11.08 -0.65 3.04
N HIS A 114 -11.07 -1.55 4.02
CA HIS A 114 -11.74 -2.84 3.92
C HIS A 114 -12.23 -3.28 5.30
N ALA A 115 -13.40 -3.85 5.37
CA ALA A 115 -13.95 -4.39 6.61
C ALA A 115 -14.63 -5.73 6.33
N SER A 116 -14.36 -6.72 7.19
CA SER A 116 -14.96 -8.04 7.13
C SER A 116 -15.24 -8.55 8.55
N ASN A 117 -15.84 -9.72 8.64
CA ASN A 117 -16.09 -10.36 9.94
C ASN A 117 -14.79 -10.83 10.64
N ARG A 118 -13.66 -10.84 9.93
CA ARG A 118 -12.35 -11.20 10.49
C ARG A 118 -11.56 -10.00 11.00
N GLY A 119 -11.79 -8.83 10.43
CA GLY A 119 -11.07 -7.64 10.80
C GLY A 119 -11.15 -6.56 9.76
N VAL A 120 -10.21 -5.60 9.85
CA VAL A 120 -10.19 -4.42 9.00
C VAL A 120 -8.84 -4.23 8.34
N GLY A 121 -8.88 -3.87 7.07
CA GLY A 121 -7.71 -3.42 6.31
C GLY A 121 -7.58 -1.91 6.42
N ILE A 122 -6.39 -1.45 6.78
CA ILE A 122 -6.12 -0.02 7.01
C ILE A 122 -4.99 0.42 6.08
N GLU A 123 -5.24 1.49 5.34
CA GLU A 123 -4.24 2.14 4.52
C GLU A 123 -3.61 3.27 5.31
N PHE A 124 -2.28 3.32 5.35
CA PHE A 124 -1.56 4.39 6.05
C PHE A 124 -1.79 5.73 5.39
N LYS A 125 -1.95 6.77 6.20
CA LYS A 125 -2.15 8.15 5.75
C LYS A 125 -1.13 9.06 6.44
N ASN A 126 -0.63 10.04 5.69
CA ASN A 126 0.27 11.07 6.23
C ASN A 126 1.47 10.48 6.97
N VAL A 127 2.08 9.43 6.41
CA VAL A 127 3.25 8.80 7.00
C VAL A 127 4.42 9.77 6.95
N ASP A 128 5.11 9.91 8.09
CA ASP A 128 6.33 10.71 8.18
C ASP A 128 7.32 10.25 7.10
N PRO A 129 7.89 11.16 6.29
CA PRO A 129 8.88 10.78 5.26
C PRO A 129 10.05 9.98 5.81
N ALA A 130 10.53 10.30 7.02
CA ALA A 130 11.60 9.55 7.66
C ALA A 130 11.19 8.10 7.93
N LEU A 131 9.95 7.88 8.38
CA LEU A 131 9.40 6.55 8.61
C LEU A 131 9.22 5.79 7.29
N SER A 132 8.75 6.46 6.26
CA SER A 132 8.60 5.85 4.92
C SER A 132 9.91 5.33 4.37
N GLN A 133 11.01 6.05 4.61
CA GLN A 133 12.34 5.65 4.14
C GLN A 133 12.86 4.39 4.86
N ILE A 134 12.55 4.22 6.13
CA ILE A 134 13.04 3.08 6.92
C ILE A 134 12.06 1.89 6.93
N MET A 135 10.85 2.08 6.43
CA MET A 135 9.81 1.04 6.46
C MET A 135 10.25 -0.26 5.78
N PRO A 136 10.92 -0.26 4.61
CA PRO A 136 11.41 -1.51 4.02
C PRO A 136 12.35 -2.29 4.95
N ALA A 137 13.26 -1.59 5.64
CA ALA A 137 14.17 -2.23 6.60
C ALA A 137 13.41 -2.78 7.82
N ILE A 138 12.41 -2.06 8.30
CA ILE A 138 11.56 -2.51 9.40
C ILE A 138 10.81 -3.79 9.01
N LEU A 139 10.25 -3.83 7.81
CA LEU A 139 9.53 -5.00 7.32
C LEU A 139 10.43 -6.23 7.18
N ASP A 140 11.70 -6.04 6.86
CA ASP A 140 12.67 -7.13 6.79
C ASP A 140 12.95 -7.78 8.15
N LEU A 141 12.69 -7.07 9.25
CA LEU A 141 12.79 -7.63 10.60
C LEU A 141 11.63 -8.56 10.95
N ILE A 142 10.56 -8.51 10.19
CA ILE A 142 9.35 -9.31 10.42
C ILE A 142 9.43 -10.57 9.58
N GLY A 143 9.29 -11.68 10.22
CA GLY A 143 9.26 -12.98 9.57
C GLY A 143 10.58 -13.63 9.38
#